data_c3d424e49561a488a8499331127ed9d1
#
_entry.id   c3d424e49561a488a8499331127ed9d1
#
_cell.length_a   1.000
_cell.length_b   1.000
_cell.length_c   1.000
_cell.angle_alpha   90.00
_cell.angle_beta   90.00
_cell.angle_gamma   90.00
#
_symmetry.space_group_name_H-M   'P 1'
#
loop_
_entity.id
_entity.type
_entity.pdbx_description
1 polymer ?
#
loop_
_entity_poly.entity_id
_entity_poly.type
_entity_poly.pdbx_seq_one_letter_code
_entity_poly.pdbx_strand_id
1 'polypeptide(L)'
;MEFIELLEIARRDRVDARIILLGDLFTKGPRPDLVVEAISELRAGGRRVESVCGNHDLRLMDALRKHDAGASLDELTPAEAYAIRVLDRAGKLTAARRILTETISKTYIQGAGWAVVHGGIDPQLGLAGTSDFEKIHKKAAPGRPHWWESYNGDDGLLIVGHKPLFEPMVLRRDGNPIVVNVDTGCAYGGFLTAYCIEEDRLIMVASQQPARDGFGATPVATAPRWASGGPVRTFARRP
;
A
#
# COMPACT_ATOMS: atom_id res chain seq x y z
N MET A 1 12.71 -6.37 -1.08
CA MET A 1 13.74 -5.57 -1.81
C MET A 1 13.10 -4.37 -2.50
N GLU A 2 11.95 -4.55 -3.15
CA GLU A 2 11.22 -3.51 -3.91
C GLU A 2 10.89 -2.26 -3.09
N PHE A 3 10.53 -2.46 -1.80
CA PHE A 3 10.23 -1.34 -0.90
C PHE A 3 11.47 -0.45 -0.67
N ILE A 4 12.64 -1.06 -0.46
CA ILE A 4 13.89 -0.31 -0.28
C ILE A 4 14.26 0.42 -1.56
N GLU A 5 14.17 -0.26 -2.71
CA GLU A 5 14.45 0.33 -4.02
C GLU A 5 13.52 1.52 -4.32
N LEU A 6 12.21 1.37 -4.06
CA LEU A 6 11.24 2.46 -4.23
C LEU A 6 11.58 3.67 -3.36
N LEU A 7 11.97 3.43 -2.09
CA LEU A 7 12.37 4.48 -1.16
C LEU A 7 13.65 5.20 -1.61
N GLU A 8 14.62 4.47 -2.15
CA GLU A 8 15.85 5.07 -2.70
C GLU A 8 15.56 6.01 -3.88
N ILE A 9 14.65 5.59 -4.77
CA ILE A 9 14.22 6.41 -5.91
C ILE A 9 13.48 7.65 -5.42
N ALA A 10 12.50 7.47 -4.54
CA ALA A 10 11.73 8.57 -3.98
C ALA A 10 12.62 9.56 -3.19
N ARG A 11 13.65 9.06 -2.49
CA ARG A 11 14.60 9.88 -1.73
C ARG A 11 15.47 10.76 -2.60
N ARG A 12 15.87 10.31 -3.79
CA ARG A 12 16.67 11.11 -4.73
C ARG A 12 15.94 12.38 -5.14
N ASP A 13 14.64 12.31 -5.21
CA ASP A 13 13.82 13.42 -5.68
C ASP A 13 13.38 14.35 -4.52
N ARG A 14 13.19 13.81 -3.28
CA ARG A 14 12.74 14.58 -2.12
C ARG A 14 13.29 14.04 -0.79
N VAL A 15 14.28 14.74 -0.24
CA VAL A 15 14.96 14.33 1.01
C VAL A 15 14.02 14.38 2.23
N ASP A 16 13.07 15.33 2.27
CA ASP A 16 12.19 15.58 3.42
C ASP A 16 10.73 15.10 3.23
N ALA A 17 10.46 14.29 2.21
CA ALA A 17 9.09 13.83 1.96
C ALA A 17 8.52 13.04 3.15
N ARG A 18 7.27 13.34 3.53
CA ARG A 18 6.44 12.48 4.38
C ARG A 18 6.10 11.21 3.61
N ILE A 19 6.26 10.06 4.23
CA ILE A 19 5.96 8.76 3.64
C ILE A 19 4.68 8.22 4.29
N ILE A 20 3.67 7.89 3.48
CA ILE A 20 2.42 7.30 3.93
C ILE A 20 2.28 5.94 3.24
N LEU A 21 2.24 4.88 4.04
CA LEU A 21 2.03 3.51 3.59
C LEU A 21 0.54 3.20 3.59
N LEU A 22 0.10 2.41 2.62
CA LEU A 22 -1.32 2.09 2.44
C LEU A 22 -1.77 0.82 3.18
N GLY A 23 -1.02 0.36 4.18
CA GLY A 23 -1.34 -0.85 4.93
C GLY A 23 -0.86 -2.14 4.27
N ASP A 24 -1.30 -3.28 4.81
CA ASP A 24 -0.91 -4.63 4.40
C ASP A 24 0.62 -4.86 4.46
N LEU A 25 1.25 -4.39 5.55
CA LEU A 25 2.69 -4.18 5.64
C LEU A 25 3.53 -5.46 5.62
N PHE A 26 3.09 -6.55 6.29
CA PHE A 26 4.00 -7.64 6.67
C PHE A 26 3.61 -9.03 6.17
N THR A 27 2.41 -9.25 5.62
CA THR A 27 1.92 -10.61 5.30
C THR A 27 1.95 -10.96 3.82
N LYS A 28 2.21 -10.02 2.94
CA LYS A 28 2.15 -10.24 1.49
C LYS A 28 3.51 -10.51 0.85
N GLY A 29 4.58 -10.04 1.45
CA GLY A 29 5.94 -10.18 0.93
C GLY A 29 6.75 -11.26 1.68
N PRO A 30 7.88 -11.73 1.10
CA PRO A 30 8.71 -12.77 1.70
C PRO A 30 9.63 -12.27 2.82
N ARG A 31 9.80 -10.97 2.98
CA ARG A 31 10.76 -10.37 3.91
C ARG A 31 10.13 -9.27 4.79
N PRO A 32 9.16 -9.63 5.66
CA PRO A 32 8.57 -8.68 6.61
C PRO A 32 9.62 -8.06 7.55
N ASP A 33 10.67 -8.79 7.88
CA ASP A 33 11.81 -8.35 8.68
C ASP A 33 12.52 -7.14 8.07
N LEU A 34 12.75 -7.13 6.75
CA LEU A 34 13.35 -5.99 6.07
C LEU A 34 12.41 -4.79 5.96
N VAL A 35 11.10 -5.02 5.90
CA VAL A 35 10.12 -3.91 5.93
C VAL A 35 10.14 -3.23 7.29
N VAL A 36 10.17 -4.00 8.39
CA VAL A 36 10.31 -3.45 9.76
C VAL A 36 11.61 -2.64 9.90
N GLU A 37 12.71 -3.18 9.36
CA GLU A 37 14.02 -2.52 9.40
C GLU A 37 13.98 -1.18 8.66
N ALA A 38 13.53 -1.17 7.41
CA ALA A 38 13.45 0.03 6.60
C ALA A 38 12.58 1.13 7.24
N ILE A 39 11.40 0.77 7.78
CA ILE A 39 10.55 1.73 8.50
C ILE A 39 11.26 2.28 9.74
N SER A 40 11.94 1.41 10.50
CA SER A 40 12.64 1.80 11.72
C SER A 40 13.83 2.72 11.44
N GLU A 41 14.61 2.41 10.42
CA GLU A 41 15.76 3.23 9.98
C GLU A 41 15.32 4.60 9.47
N LEU A 42 14.27 4.65 8.65
CA LEU A 42 13.70 5.92 8.18
C LEU A 42 13.26 6.80 9.35
N ARG A 43 12.57 6.24 10.34
CA ARG A 43 12.12 6.95 11.53
C ARG A 43 13.30 7.40 12.42
N ALA A 44 14.29 6.54 12.62
CA ALA A 44 15.51 6.88 13.33
C ALA A 44 16.30 8.02 12.64
N GLY A 45 16.26 8.08 11.31
CA GLY A 45 16.80 9.17 10.52
C GLY A 45 15.93 10.43 10.47
N GLY A 46 14.89 10.53 11.33
CA GLY A 46 14.01 11.70 11.45
C GLY A 46 12.90 11.78 10.40
N ARG A 47 12.70 10.74 9.58
CA ARG A 47 11.65 10.73 8.55
C ARG A 47 10.27 10.49 9.17
N ARG A 48 9.27 11.23 8.69
CA ARG A 48 7.89 10.99 9.07
C ARG A 48 7.32 9.85 8.21
N VAL A 49 7.23 8.65 8.80
CA VAL A 49 6.65 7.46 8.18
C VAL A 49 5.41 7.06 8.96
N GLU A 50 4.27 7.06 8.28
CA GLU A 50 2.97 6.69 8.81
C GLU A 50 2.33 5.62 7.93
N SER A 51 1.30 4.95 8.42
CA SER A 51 0.53 3.98 7.64
C SER A 51 -0.95 4.08 8.00
N VAL A 52 -1.80 3.81 7.01
CA VAL A 52 -3.21 3.48 7.27
C VAL A 52 -3.35 1.97 7.48
N CYS A 53 -4.42 1.56 8.14
CA CYS A 53 -4.71 0.16 8.42
C CYS A 53 -5.17 -0.57 7.15
N GLY A 54 -4.50 -1.67 6.80
CA GLY A 54 -4.97 -2.64 5.84
C GLY A 54 -5.65 -3.84 6.51
N ASN A 55 -6.41 -4.60 5.75
CA ASN A 55 -7.13 -5.76 6.29
C ASN A 55 -6.19 -6.89 6.73
N HIS A 56 -5.01 -7.00 6.14
CA HIS A 56 -3.99 -7.95 6.55
C HIS A 56 -3.24 -7.52 7.81
N ASP A 57 -3.16 -6.22 8.11
CA ASP A 57 -2.59 -5.73 9.37
C ASP A 57 -3.46 -6.12 10.56
N LEU A 58 -4.80 -6.02 10.41
CA LEU A 58 -5.76 -6.49 11.42
C LEU A 58 -5.64 -7.98 11.67
N ARG A 59 -5.54 -8.78 10.59
CA ARG A 59 -5.38 -10.24 10.69
C ARG A 59 -4.08 -10.62 11.38
N LEU A 60 -2.97 -9.96 11.04
CA LEU A 60 -1.67 -10.23 11.68
C LEU A 60 -1.70 -9.85 13.16
N MET A 61 -2.34 -8.74 13.52
CA MET A 61 -2.47 -8.34 14.92
C MET A 61 -3.30 -9.36 15.72
N ASP A 62 -4.40 -9.87 15.14
CA ASP A 62 -5.19 -10.94 15.77
C ASP A 62 -4.38 -12.23 15.91
N ALA A 63 -3.65 -12.64 14.88
CA ALA A 63 -2.78 -13.80 14.91
C ALA A 63 -1.68 -13.67 15.99
N LEU A 64 -1.09 -12.49 16.14
CA LEU A 64 -0.11 -12.22 17.20
C LEU A 64 -0.74 -12.33 18.60
N ARG A 65 -1.96 -11.86 18.80
CA ARG A 65 -2.68 -12.01 20.07
C ARG A 65 -2.97 -13.48 20.38
N LYS A 66 -3.40 -14.25 19.41
CA LYS A 66 -3.64 -15.69 19.56
C LYS A 66 -2.35 -16.43 19.91
N HIS A 67 -1.26 -16.10 19.24
CA HIS A 67 0.05 -16.69 19.50
C HIS A 67 0.53 -16.37 20.94
N ASP A 68 0.34 -15.15 21.42
CA ASP A 68 0.63 -14.75 22.80
C ASP A 68 -0.21 -15.50 23.83
N ALA A 69 -1.45 -15.84 23.46
CA ALA A 69 -2.34 -16.64 24.27
C ALA A 69 -2.02 -18.15 24.22
N GLY A 70 -0.96 -18.55 23.52
CA GLY A 70 -0.48 -19.93 23.45
C GLY A 70 -0.93 -20.71 22.21
N ALA A 71 -1.59 -20.08 21.24
CA ALA A 71 -1.94 -20.76 19.98
C ALA A 71 -0.67 -21.13 19.20
N SER A 72 -0.65 -22.34 18.66
CA SER A 72 0.39 -22.81 17.75
C SER A 72 0.37 -22.01 16.43
N LEU A 73 1.53 -21.84 15.79
CA LEU A 73 1.59 -21.26 14.46
C LEU A 73 0.82 -22.06 13.40
N ASP A 74 0.61 -23.35 13.63
CA ASP A 74 -0.15 -24.23 12.72
C ASP A 74 -1.66 -23.99 12.79
N GLU A 75 -2.14 -23.30 13.82
CA GLU A 75 -3.53 -22.87 13.97
C GLU A 75 -3.83 -21.53 13.29
N LEU A 76 -2.78 -20.86 12.81
CA LEU A 76 -2.88 -19.59 12.08
C LEU A 76 -2.94 -19.83 10.57
N THR A 77 -3.34 -18.81 9.81
CA THR A 77 -3.22 -18.93 8.36
C THR A 77 -1.75 -18.94 7.92
N PRO A 78 -1.42 -19.56 6.78
CA PRO A 78 -0.03 -19.66 6.32
C PRO A 78 0.69 -18.31 6.21
N ALA A 79 -0.03 -17.25 5.85
CA ALA A 79 0.55 -15.91 5.68
C ALA A 79 0.95 -15.27 7.01
N GLU A 80 0.07 -15.31 8.02
CA GLU A 80 0.36 -14.79 9.35
C GLU A 80 1.41 -15.63 10.07
N ALA A 81 1.30 -16.98 10.01
CA ALA A 81 2.28 -17.89 10.58
C ALA A 81 3.68 -17.66 10.00
N TYR A 82 3.78 -17.47 8.67
CA TYR A 82 5.03 -17.15 8.00
C TYR A 82 5.61 -15.81 8.49
N ALA A 83 4.79 -14.77 8.50
CA ALA A 83 5.22 -13.44 8.95
C ALA A 83 5.74 -13.47 10.40
N ILE A 84 5.00 -14.10 11.32
CA ILE A 84 5.41 -14.22 12.72
C ILE A 84 6.74 -14.98 12.82
N ARG A 85 6.88 -16.13 12.13
CA ARG A 85 8.11 -16.93 12.16
C ARG A 85 9.33 -16.16 11.64
N VAL A 86 9.19 -15.38 10.56
CA VAL A 86 10.30 -14.58 10.00
C VAL A 86 10.66 -13.44 10.95
N LEU A 87 9.68 -12.72 11.48
CA LEU A 87 9.89 -11.60 12.41
C LEU A 87 10.51 -12.06 13.72
N ASP A 88 10.08 -13.19 14.26
CA ASP A 88 10.62 -13.78 15.49
C ASP A 88 12.09 -14.20 15.32
N ARG A 89 12.39 -14.97 14.26
CA ARG A 89 13.76 -15.38 13.93
C ARG A 89 14.71 -14.20 13.71
N ALA A 90 14.20 -13.09 13.20
CA ALA A 90 14.97 -11.87 12.99
C ALA A 90 15.07 -10.98 14.25
N GLY A 91 14.43 -11.35 15.37
CA GLY A 91 14.36 -10.53 16.58
C GLY A 91 13.57 -9.22 16.40
N LYS A 92 12.67 -9.16 15.41
CA LYS A 92 11.96 -7.93 15.01
C LYS A 92 10.48 -7.92 15.42
N LEU A 93 10.02 -8.94 16.13
CA LEU A 93 8.61 -9.11 16.49
C LEU A 93 8.06 -7.93 17.32
N THR A 94 8.83 -7.46 18.30
CA THR A 94 8.45 -6.31 19.15
C THR A 94 8.33 -5.01 18.31
N ALA A 95 9.27 -4.76 17.41
CA ALA A 95 9.24 -3.60 16.53
C ALA A 95 8.05 -3.66 15.55
N ALA A 96 7.78 -4.84 14.98
CA ALA A 96 6.62 -5.08 14.13
C ALA A 96 5.30 -4.81 14.86
N ARG A 97 5.15 -5.29 16.10
CA ARG A 97 3.96 -5.02 16.95
C ARG A 97 3.73 -3.53 17.18
N ARG A 98 4.79 -2.79 17.48
CA ARG A 98 4.69 -1.34 17.66
C ARG A 98 4.20 -0.66 16.39
N ILE A 99 4.79 -0.98 15.24
CA ILE A 99 4.37 -0.43 13.96
C ILE A 99 2.91 -0.79 13.66
N LEU A 100 2.51 -2.05 13.87
CA LEU A 100 1.14 -2.50 13.66
C LEU A 100 0.15 -1.79 14.57
N THR A 101 0.47 -1.60 15.86
CA THR A 101 -0.40 -0.89 16.80
C THR A 101 -0.68 0.53 16.35
N GLU A 102 0.34 1.23 15.87
CA GLU A 102 0.20 2.58 15.30
C GLU A 102 -0.61 2.57 13.99
N THR A 103 -0.41 1.54 13.16
CA THR A 103 -1.07 1.38 11.86
C THR A 103 -2.57 1.10 12.02
N ILE A 104 -2.95 0.12 12.85
CA ILE A 104 -4.36 -0.26 13.02
C ILE A 104 -5.23 0.81 13.67
N SER A 105 -4.62 1.81 14.30
CA SER A 105 -5.33 2.95 14.89
C SER A 105 -5.78 4.00 13.87
N LYS A 106 -5.36 3.86 12.60
CA LYS A 106 -5.61 4.87 11.56
C LYS A 106 -6.28 4.23 10.35
N THR A 107 -7.56 4.45 10.16
CA THR A 107 -8.30 3.97 8.98
C THR A 107 -8.14 4.88 7.77
N TYR A 108 -7.73 6.13 8.00
CA TYR A 108 -7.30 7.07 6.97
C TYR A 108 -6.29 8.09 7.52
N ILE A 109 -5.58 8.73 6.61
CA ILE A 109 -4.69 9.87 6.87
C ILE A 109 -5.04 10.95 5.86
N GLN A 110 -5.23 12.20 6.32
CA GLN A 110 -5.61 13.29 5.43
C GLN A 110 -4.67 14.49 5.52
N GLY A 111 -4.66 15.29 4.47
CA GLY A 111 -4.03 16.59 4.38
C GLY A 111 -4.94 17.59 3.68
N ALA A 112 -4.41 18.72 3.28
CA ALA A 112 -5.19 19.74 2.57
C ALA A 112 -5.54 19.23 1.15
N GLY A 113 -6.81 18.91 0.93
CA GLY A 113 -7.34 18.48 -0.37
C GLY A 113 -6.98 17.04 -0.78
N TRP A 114 -6.49 16.19 0.14
CA TRP A 114 -6.24 14.80 -0.13
C TRP A 114 -6.42 13.90 1.09
N ALA A 115 -6.71 12.63 0.85
CA ALA A 115 -6.68 11.58 1.87
C ALA A 115 -6.13 10.26 1.32
N VAL A 116 -5.52 9.48 2.22
CA VAL A 116 -5.05 8.12 1.97
C VAL A 116 -5.93 7.16 2.74
N VAL A 117 -6.46 6.14 2.06
CA VAL A 117 -7.37 5.13 2.60
C VAL A 117 -6.96 3.78 2.02
N HIS A 118 -6.99 2.69 2.80
CA HIS A 118 -6.56 1.39 2.28
C HIS A 118 -7.46 0.88 1.15
N GLY A 119 -8.77 0.72 1.41
CA GLY A 119 -9.72 0.11 0.46
C GLY A 119 -10.55 1.12 -0.33
N GLY A 120 -11.06 2.14 0.32
CA GLY A 120 -11.90 3.15 -0.33
C GLY A 120 -12.98 3.73 0.59
N ILE A 121 -13.92 4.45 -0.01
CA ILE A 121 -15.02 5.08 0.70
C ILE A 121 -16.37 4.73 0.07
N ASP A 122 -17.45 5.03 0.76
CA ASP A 122 -18.76 5.14 0.15
C ASP A 122 -18.89 6.55 -0.47
N PRO A 123 -19.03 6.68 -1.79
CA PRO A 123 -19.08 7.98 -2.44
C PRO A 123 -20.28 8.87 -2.04
N GLN A 124 -21.36 8.25 -1.50
CA GLN A 124 -22.53 8.99 -1.03
C GLN A 124 -22.35 9.50 0.38
N LEU A 125 -21.57 8.79 1.20
CA LEU A 125 -21.33 9.15 2.61
C LEU A 125 -20.06 9.99 2.78
N GLY A 126 -19.18 9.97 1.78
CA GLY A 126 -17.87 10.61 1.83
C GLY A 126 -16.91 9.98 2.83
N LEU A 127 -15.73 10.57 2.97
CA LEU A 127 -14.67 10.07 3.85
C LEU A 127 -15.11 10.01 5.32
N ALA A 128 -15.78 11.04 5.79
CA ALA A 128 -16.21 11.14 7.18
C ALA A 128 -17.35 10.15 7.52
N GLY A 129 -18.29 9.96 6.61
CA GLY A 129 -19.46 9.10 6.83
C GLY A 129 -19.22 7.61 6.54
N THR A 130 -18.17 7.28 5.80
CA THR A 130 -17.81 5.88 5.53
C THR A 130 -17.32 5.19 6.79
N SER A 131 -17.82 3.98 7.07
CA SER A 131 -17.39 3.20 8.23
C SER A 131 -15.92 2.78 8.13
N ASP A 132 -15.26 2.59 9.28
CA ASP A 132 -13.88 2.12 9.32
C ASP A 132 -13.71 0.74 8.67
N PHE A 133 -14.70 -0.12 8.82
CA PHE A 133 -14.70 -1.42 8.13
C PHE A 133 -14.66 -1.24 6.61
N GLU A 134 -15.49 -0.37 6.05
CA GLU A 134 -15.50 -0.12 4.60
C GLU A 134 -14.22 0.54 4.13
N LYS A 135 -13.68 1.52 4.87
CA LYS A 135 -12.38 2.14 4.53
C LYS A 135 -11.26 1.11 4.35
N ILE A 136 -11.32 0.03 5.12
CA ILE A 136 -10.32 -1.05 5.09
C ILE A 136 -10.65 -2.12 4.03
N HIS A 137 -11.93 -2.44 3.82
CA HIS A 137 -12.34 -3.62 3.05
C HIS A 137 -13.07 -3.32 1.74
N LYS A 138 -13.27 -2.03 1.38
CA LYS A 138 -14.07 -1.62 0.22
C LYS A 138 -13.49 -2.15 -1.09
N LYS A 139 -14.26 -2.98 -1.76
CA LYS A 139 -13.97 -3.45 -3.12
C LYS A 139 -15.27 -3.74 -3.85
N ALA A 140 -15.25 -3.61 -5.17
CA ALA A 140 -16.39 -4.02 -5.98
C ALA A 140 -16.59 -5.53 -5.94
N ALA A 141 -17.85 -5.99 -5.88
CA ALA A 141 -18.18 -7.37 -6.18
C ALA A 141 -17.87 -7.67 -7.66
N PRO A 142 -17.60 -8.95 -8.02
CA PRO A 142 -17.35 -9.31 -9.41
C PRO A 142 -18.47 -8.81 -10.34
N GLY A 143 -18.10 -8.16 -11.43
CA GLY A 143 -19.03 -7.61 -12.42
C GLY A 143 -19.80 -6.35 -11.98
N ARG A 144 -19.48 -5.78 -10.83
CA ARG A 144 -20.06 -4.51 -10.39
C ARG A 144 -19.08 -3.36 -10.60
N PRO A 145 -19.60 -2.13 -10.84
CA PRO A 145 -18.78 -0.93 -10.93
C PRO A 145 -17.92 -0.74 -9.67
N HIS A 146 -16.75 -0.20 -9.83
CA HIS A 146 -15.94 0.22 -8.69
C HIS A 146 -16.53 1.45 -8.03
N TRP A 147 -16.36 1.60 -6.73
CA TRP A 147 -16.87 2.74 -5.97
C TRP A 147 -16.37 4.09 -6.51
N TRP A 148 -15.15 4.14 -7.04
CA TRP A 148 -14.56 5.36 -7.59
C TRP A 148 -15.22 5.83 -8.90
N GLU A 149 -15.98 4.96 -9.61
CA GLU A 149 -16.71 5.36 -10.83
C GLU A 149 -17.86 6.34 -10.53
N SER A 150 -18.38 6.32 -9.28
CA SER A 150 -19.41 7.25 -8.80
C SER A 150 -18.87 8.35 -7.90
N TYR A 151 -17.56 8.37 -7.61
CA TYR A 151 -16.95 9.39 -6.79
C TYR A 151 -16.80 10.72 -7.58
N ASN A 152 -17.23 11.81 -6.98
CA ASN A 152 -17.25 13.14 -7.61
C ASN A 152 -16.11 14.08 -7.21
N GLY A 153 -15.28 13.69 -6.23
CA GLY A 153 -14.16 14.49 -5.74
C GLY A 153 -14.47 15.37 -4.52
N ASP A 154 -15.63 15.21 -3.86
CA ASP A 154 -16.05 16.07 -2.74
C ASP A 154 -15.08 16.04 -1.55
N ASP A 155 -14.41 14.91 -1.30
CA ASP A 155 -13.37 14.78 -0.27
C ASP A 155 -11.95 15.11 -0.80
N GLY A 156 -11.85 15.65 -2.02
CA GLY A 156 -10.58 15.89 -2.70
C GLY A 156 -9.97 14.63 -3.32
N LEU A 157 -8.64 14.59 -3.41
CA LEU A 157 -7.90 13.46 -3.96
C LEU A 157 -7.86 12.28 -2.97
N LEU A 158 -8.32 11.11 -3.38
CA LEU A 158 -8.22 9.87 -2.61
C LEU A 158 -7.13 8.96 -3.18
N ILE A 159 -6.14 8.60 -2.35
CA ILE A 159 -5.11 7.62 -2.71
C ILE A 159 -5.47 6.29 -2.02
N VAL A 160 -5.57 5.21 -2.82
CA VAL A 160 -6.08 3.92 -2.37
C VAL A 160 -5.25 2.74 -2.89
N GLY A 161 -5.48 1.55 -2.29
CA GLY A 161 -4.91 0.26 -2.69
C GLY A 161 -5.94 -0.87 -2.56
N HIS A 162 -5.56 -2.01 -1.93
CA HIS A 162 -6.39 -3.16 -1.59
C HIS A 162 -6.96 -3.94 -2.78
N LYS A 163 -7.33 -3.27 -3.85
CA LYS A 163 -7.80 -3.87 -5.10
C LYS A 163 -6.69 -3.77 -6.14
N PRO A 164 -5.90 -4.84 -6.33
CA PRO A 164 -4.81 -4.79 -7.28
C PRO A 164 -5.33 -4.62 -8.71
N LEU A 165 -4.66 -3.74 -9.44
CA LEU A 165 -4.86 -3.48 -10.87
C LEU A 165 -3.56 -3.82 -11.60
N PHE A 166 -3.63 -4.14 -12.90
CA PHE A 166 -2.43 -4.40 -13.71
C PHE A 166 -1.57 -3.15 -13.92
N GLU A 167 -2.22 -1.99 -13.89
CA GLU A 167 -1.60 -0.67 -14.03
C GLU A 167 -2.15 0.26 -12.95
N PRO A 168 -1.38 1.27 -12.48
CA PRO A 168 -1.91 2.25 -11.56
C PRO A 168 -3.04 3.03 -12.24
N MET A 169 -4.08 3.35 -11.47
CA MET A 169 -5.21 4.12 -11.99
C MET A 169 -5.15 5.55 -11.43
N VAL A 170 -5.26 6.53 -12.33
CA VAL A 170 -5.45 7.94 -11.97
C VAL A 170 -6.76 8.42 -12.60
N LEU A 171 -7.81 8.50 -11.80
CA LEU A 171 -9.08 9.06 -12.21
C LEU A 171 -9.04 10.58 -12.06
N ARG A 172 -9.40 11.30 -13.13
CA ARG A 172 -9.37 12.76 -13.16
C ARG A 172 -10.75 13.35 -13.41
N ARG A 173 -10.99 14.53 -12.85
CA ARG A 173 -12.13 15.39 -13.15
C ARG A 173 -11.60 16.81 -13.40
N ASP A 174 -11.97 17.39 -14.53
CA ASP A 174 -11.51 18.73 -14.95
C ASP A 174 -9.99 18.89 -14.93
N GLY A 175 -9.28 17.82 -15.32
CA GLY A 175 -7.81 17.76 -15.34
C GLY A 175 -7.16 17.41 -13.98
N ASN A 176 -7.87 17.54 -12.87
CA ASN A 176 -7.33 17.26 -11.52
C ASN A 176 -7.54 15.79 -11.13
N PRO A 177 -6.54 15.14 -10.50
CA PRO A 177 -6.71 13.80 -9.98
C PRO A 177 -7.68 13.82 -8.80
N ILE A 178 -8.67 12.91 -8.82
CA ILE A 178 -9.65 12.74 -7.74
C ILE A 178 -9.51 11.38 -7.07
N VAL A 179 -9.04 10.34 -7.77
CA VAL A 179 -8.69 9.03 -7.18
C VAL A 179 -7.42 8.52 -7.82
N VAL A 180 -6.49 8.03 -7.00
CA VAL A 180 -5.30 7.30 -7.44
C VAL A 180 -5.26 5.95 -6.75
N ASN A 181 -5.33 4.86 -7.54
CA ASN A 181 -5.08 3.51 -7.02
C ASN A 181 -3.64 3.11 -7.36
N VAL A 182 -2.83 2.92 -6.33
CA VAL A 182 -1.41 2.54 -6.44
C VAL A 182 -1.15 1.05 -6.22
N ASP A 183 -2.18 0.24 -5.96
CA ASP A 183 -2.01 -1.20 -5.84
C ASP A 183 -1.89 -1.84 -7.23
N THR A 184 -0.68 -2.10 -7.62
CA THR A 184 -0.33 -2.71 -8.92
C THR A 184 0.15 -4.14 -8.76
N GLY A 185 -0.31 -4.83 -7.72
CA GLY A 185 -0.13 -6.27 -7.56
C GLY A 185 1.32 -6.70 -7.29
N CYS A 186 2.11 -5.94 -6.52
CA CYS A 186 3.49 -6.30 -6.21
C CYS A 186 3.61 -7.71 -5.64
N ALA A 187 2.70 -8.10 -4.74
CA ALA A 187 2.66 -9.46 -4.17
C ALA A 187 2.36 -10.57 -5.19
N TYR A 188 1.94 -10.23 -6.39
CA TYR A 188 1.57 -11.14 -7.49
C TYR A 188 2.54 -11.05 -8.67
N GLY A 189 3.67 -10.36 -8.53
CA GLY A 189 4.65 -10.21 -9.60
C GLY A 189 4.45 -8.98 -10.47
N GLY A 190 3.54 -8.06 -10.10
CA GLY A 190 3.35 -6.76 -10.75
C GLY A 190 4.38 -5.72 -10.31
N PHE A 191 3.95 -4.59 -9.81
CA PHE A 191 4.82 -3.50 -9.38
C PHE A 191 4.50 -3.06 -7.95
N LEU A 192 5.51 -2.53 -7.24
CA LEU A 192 5.31 -1.68 -6.09
C LEU A 192 5.26 -0.23 -6.57
N THR A 193 4.15 0.46 -6.28
CA THR A 193 3.88 1.79 -6.81
C THR A 193 3.74 2.80 -5.70
N ALA A 194 4.34 3.98 -5.87
CA ALA A 194 4.12 5.16 -5.05
C ALA A 194 3.59 6.31 -5.91
N TYR A 195 2.86 7.20 -5.25
CA TYR A 195 2.36 8.44 -5.85
C TYR A 195 2.87 9.65 -5.07
N CYS A 196 3.54 10.56 -5.76
CA CYS A 196 3.93 11.86 -5.22
C CYS A 196 2.79 12.83 -5.41
N ILE A 197 2.14 13.23 -4.31
CA ILE A 197 0.93 14.06 -4.34
C ILE A 197 1.22 15.45 -4.92
N GLU A 198 2.35 16.05 -4.51
CA GLU A 198 2.71 17.42 -4.90
C GLU A 198 3.12 17.54 -6.37
N GLU A 199 3.59 16.44 -6.96
CA GLU A 199 4.09 16.41 -8.35
C GLU A 199 3.12 15.72 -9.31
N ASP A 200 1.99 15.17 -8.78
CA ASP A 200 1.07 14.33 -9.55
C ASP A 200 1.82 13.25 -10.35
N ARG A 201 2.74 12.53 -9.67
CA ARG A 201 3.69 11.64 -10.32
C ARG A 201 3.72 10.26 -9.68
N LEU A 202 3.74 9.24 -10.51
CA LEU A 202 3.90 7.85 -10.13
C LEU A 202 5.36 7.41 -10.19
N ILE A 203 5.78 6.60 -9.22
CA ILE A 203 7.06 5.89 -9.19
C ILE A 203 6.75 4.40 -9.04
N MET A 204 7.35 3.57 -9.89
CA MET A 204 7.06 2.13 -9.93
C MET A 204 8.35 1.34 -9.93
N VAL A 205 8.39 0.26 -9.12
CA VAL A 205 9.47 -0.72 -9.08
C VAL A 205 8.90 -2.09 -9.39
N ALA A 206 9.52 -2.81 -10.32
CA ALA A 206 9.07 -4.15 -10.70
C ALA A 206 9.21 -5.13 -9.52
N SER A 207 8.20 -5.96 -9.32
CA SER A 207 8.24 -7.01 -8.31
C SER A 207 9.28 -8.07 -8.63
N GLN A 208 9.93 -8.59 -7.60
CA GLN A 208 10.79 -9.77 -7.67
C GLN A 208 10.02 -11.06 -7.37
N GLN A 209 8.72 -10.96 -7.05
CA GLN A 209 7.88 -12.13 -6.85
C GLN A 209 7.54 -12.80 -8.18
N PRO A 210 7.31 -14.12 -8.18
CA PRO A 210 6.83 -14.82 -9.36
C PRO A 210 5.50 -14.22 -9.86
N ALA A 211 5.39 -14.08 -11.17
CA ALA A 211 4.14 -13.66 -11.80
C ALA A 211 3.03 -14.70 -11.55
N ARG A 212 1.85 -14.25 -11.13
CA ARG A 212 0.66 -15.06 -10.91
C ARG A 212 -0.61 -14.22 -11.07
N ASP A 213 -1.75 -14.88 -11.22
CA ASP A 213 -3.07 -14.23 -11.33
C ASP A 213 -3.15 -13.21 -12.48
N GLY A 214 -2.41 -13.45 -13.58
CA GLY A 214 -2.32 -12.55 -14.72
C GLY A 214 -1.36 -11.37 -14.54
N PHE A 215 -0.77 -11.19 -13.35
CA PHE A 215 0.27 -10.19 -13.12
C PHE A 215 1.63 -10.70 -13.63
N GLY A 216 2.39 -9.81 -14.21
CA GLY A 216 3.77 -10.04 -14.61
C GLY A 216 4.45 -8.71 -14.85
N ALA A 217 5.70 -8.59 -14.43
CA ALA A 217 6.52 -7.45 -14.78
C ALA A 217 6.88 -7.53 -16.27
N THR A 218 5.94 -7.20 -17.14
CA THR A 218 6.28 -6.91 -18.52
C THR A 218 6.93 -5.53 -18.51
N PRO A 219 8.16 -5.38 -19.02
CA PRO A 219 8.71 -4.04 -19.22
C PRO A 219 7.72 -3.28 -20.10
N VAL A 220 7.15 -2.22 -19.58
CA VAL A 220 6.25 -1.35 -20.38
C VAL A 220 7.13 -0.66 -21.40
N ALA A 221 7.24 -1.26 -22.59
CA ALA A 221 7.98 -0.71 -23.74
C ALA A 221 7.25 0.49 -24.37
N THR A 222 6.03 0.76 -23.95
CA THR A 222 5.22 1.90 -24.40
C THR A 222 4.71 2.64 -23.17
N ALA A 223 4.82 3.97 -23.16
CA ALA A 223 4.23 4.79 -22.11
C ALA A 223 2.75 4.41 -21.98
N PRO A 224 2.28 4.02 -20.77
CA PRO A 224 0.89 3.60 -20.60
C PRO A 224 -0.07 4.70 -21.01
N ARG A 225 -1.29 4.34 -21.44
CA ARG A 225 -2.33 5.30 -21.92
C ARG A 225 -2.69 6.41 -20.93
N TRP A 226 -2.35 6.25 -19.65
CA TRP A 226 -2.52 7.23 -18.59
C TRP A 226 -1.35 8.26 -18.46
N ALA A 227 -0.26 8.08 -19.22
CA ALA A 227 0.91 8.97 -19.22
C ALA A 227 0.67 10.34 -19.85
N SER A 228 -0.57 10.66 -20.23
CA SER A 228 -0.94 11.98 -20.78
C SER A 228 -0.97 13.12 -19.74
N GLY A 229 -0.54 12.87 -18.50
CA GLY A 229 -0.60 13.86 -17.42
C GLY A 229 0.68 14.11 -16.61
N GLY A 230 1.77 13.36 -16.82
CA GLY A 230 3.01 13.58 -16.05
C GLY A 230 4.09 12.53 -16.34
N PRO A 231 5.37 12.79 -16.07
CA PRO A 231 6.45 11.87 -16.35
C PRO A 231 6.40 10.66 -15.41
N VAL A 232 6.23 9.47 -15.99
CA VAL A 232 6.37 8.18 -15.30
C VAL A 232 7.82 7.73 -15.41
N ARG A 233 8.46 7.48 -14.28
CA ARG A 233 9.75 6.79 -14.26
C ARG A 233 9.51 5.31 -13.95
N THR A 234 9.62 4.45 -14.96
CA THR A 234 9.68 3.00 -14.80
C THR A 234 11.15 2.59 -14.72
N PHE A 235 11.49 1.79 -13.72
CA PHE A 235 12.82 1.21 -13.61
C PHE A 235 12.70 -0.30 -13.92
N ALA A 236 13.24 -0.70 -15.07
CA ALA A 236 13.41 -2.10 -15.43
C ALA A 236 14.58 -2.70 -14.62
N ARG A 237 14.52 -4.02 -14.41
CA ARG A 237 15.64 -4.79 -13.82
C ARG A 237 16.94 -4.42 -14.54
N ARG A 238 17.98 -4.12 -13.78
CA ARG A 238 19.35 -4.26 -14.30
C ARG A 238 19.65 -5.76 -14.42
N PRO A 239 20.29 -6.19 -15.51
CA PRO A 239 20.67 -7.60 -15.69
C PRO A 239 21.60 -8.10 -14.58
#